data_369b992ec08886f4b038f0161b270a79
#
_entry.id   369b992ec08886f4b038f0161b270a79
#
_cell.length_a   1.000
_cell.length_b   1.000
_cell.length_c   1.000
_cell.angle_alpha   90.00
_cell.angle_beta   90.00
_cell.angle_gamma   90.00
#
_symmetry.space_group_name_H-M   'P 1'
#
loop_
_entity.id
_entity.type
_entity.pdbx_description
1 polymer ?
#
loop_
_entity_poly.entity_id
_entity_poly.type
_entity_poly.pdbx_seq_one_letter_code
_entity_poly.pdbx_strand_id
1 'polypeptide(L)'
;RNGHHPLYKLNFYQSLLTNKQQSYMALYYLDDFSLGEIAEEYDVSRQAVYDNIKRTEAMLEEYEAKLLLFEKFQQRSTLLQRLKEEELSSSAEELIAELEKLD
;
A
#
# COMPACT_ATOMS: atom_id res chain seq x y z
N ARG A 1 6.14 2.48 13.17
CA ARG A 1 5.85 1.71 11.96
C ARG A 1 5.45 0.29 12.35
N ASN A 2 4.39 0.21 13.13
CA ASN A 2 3.86 -1.03 13.67
C ASN A 2 2.63 -1.49 12.89
N GLY A 3 2.26 -2.75 13.09
CA GLY A 3 1.08 -3.34 12.50
C GLY A 3 1.17 -3.44 10.98
N HIS A 4 0.09 -3.14 10.30
CA HIS A 4 0.10 -3.09 8.83
C HIS A 4 0.81 -1.82 8.40
N HIS A 5 2.00 -1.98 7.83
CA HIS A 5 2.83 -0.87 7.40
C HIS A 5 2.05 -0.02 6.38
N PRO A 6 2.05 1.32 6.50
CA PRO A 6 1.33 2.20 5.56
C PRO A 6 1.65 1.97 4.09
N LEU A 7 2.84 1.45 3.77
CA LEU A 7 3.22 1.14 2.39
C LEU A 7 2.29 0.14 1.71
N TYR A 8 1.77 -0.84 2.44
CA TYR A 8 0.83 -1.80 1.85
C TYR A 8 -0.44 -1.10 1.41
N LYS A 9 -0.94 -0.19 2.23
CA LYS A 9 -2.13 0.60 1.90
C LYS A 9 -1.83 1.60 0.79
N LEU A 10 -0.64 2.17 0.80
CA LEU A 10 -0.21 3.10 -0.25
C LEU A 10 -0.28 2.46 -1.63
N ASN A 11 0.17 1.21 -1.77
CA ASN A 11 0.14 0.51 -3.05
C ASN A 11 -1.27 0.40 -3.62
N PHE A 12 -2.28 0.21 -2.77
CA PHE A 12 -3.67 0.06 -3.22
C PHE A 12 -4.36 1.39 -3.47
N TYR A 13 -3.98 2.43 -2.74
CA TYR A 13 -4.73 3.69 -2.72
C TYR A 13 -3.95 4.90 -3.22
N GLN A 14 -2.72 4.70 -3.71
CA GLN A 14 -1.85 5.84 -4.08
C GLN A 14 -2.46 6.74 -5.16
N SER A 15 -3.23 6.18 -6.09
CA SER A 15 -3.87 6.98 -7.14
C SER A 15 -4.92 7.96 -6.61
N LEU A 16 -5.35 7.77 -5.36
CA LEU A 16 -6.29 8.67 -4.69
C LEU A 16 -5.58 9.79 -3.91
N LEU A 17 -4.26 9.78 -3.93
CA LEU A 17 -3.44 10.77 -3.23
C LEU A 17 -2.84 11.77 -4.21
N THR A 18 -2.53 12.96 -3.73
CA THR A 18 -1.81 13.93 -4.53
C THR A 18 -0.38 13.46 -4.78
N ASN A 19 0.28 14.01 -5.80
CA ASN A 19 1.68 13.69 -6.08
C ASN A 19 2.58 13.99 -4.87
N LYS A 20 2.31 15.10 -4.18
CA LYS A 20 3.07 15.50 -3.00
C LYS A 20 2.92 14.48 -1.87
N GLN A 21 1.69 14.04 -1.61
CA GLN A 21 1.42 13.00 -0.60
C GLN A 21 2.15 11.70 -0.94
N GLN A 22 2.08 11.28 -2.20
CA GLN A 22 2.77 10.06 -2.65
C GLN A 22 4.27 10.18 -2.46
N SER A 23 4.85 11.32 -2.85
CA SER A 23 6.29 11.56 -2.76
C SER A 23 6.78 11.58 -1.31
N TYR A 24 6.07 12.28 -0.42
CA TYR A 24 6.45 12.33 1.00
C TYR A 24 6.38 10.94 1.63
N MET A 25 5.34 10.18 1.34
CA MET A 25 5.20 8.82 1.88
C MET A 25 6.31 7.90 1.38
N ALA A 26 6.65 8.00 0.09
CA ALA A 26 7.71 7.17 -0.49
C ALA A 26 9.08 7.52 0.11
N LEU A 27 9.40 8.80 0.22
CA LEU A 27 10.67 9.22 0.81
C LEU A 27 10.80 8.77 2.26
N TYR A 28 9.72 8.91 3.03
CA TYR A 28 9.75 8.59 4.46
C TYR A 28 9.78 7.08 4.72
N TYR A 29 8.98 6.31 4.00
CA TYR A 29 8.83 4.88 4.27
C TYR A 29 9.72 3.97 3.42
N LEU A 30 10.02 4.36 2.18
CA LEU A 30 10.86 3.55 1.28
C LEU A 30 12.31 3.96 1.32
N ASP A 31 12.59 5.26 1.30
CA ASP A 31 13.94 5.78 1.18
C ASP A 31 14.54 6.18 2.53
N ASP A 32 13.80 5.96 3.61
CA ASP A 32 14.23 6.25 4.98
C ASP A 32 14.69 7.70 5.23
N PHE A 33 14.11 8.64 4.50
CA PHE A 33 14.36 10.06 4.76
C PHE A 33 13.75 10.45 6.10
N SER A 34 14.46 11.29 6.84
CA SER A 34 13.89 11.92 8.03
C SER A 34 12.93 13.03 7.62
N LEU A 35 12.08 13.45 8.55
CA LEU A 35 11.17 14.58 8.29
C LEU A 35 11.95 15.83 7.93
N GLY A 36 13.10 16.06 8.60
CA GLY A 36 13.97 17.20 8.30
C GLY A 36 14.58 17.13 6.90
N GLU A 37 14.98 15.95 6.47
CA GLU A 37 15.54 15.76 5.13
C GLU A 37 14.51 16.03 4.04
N ILE A 38 13.28 15.58 4.25
CA ILE A 38 12.17 15.87 3.32
C ILE A 38 11.88 17.37 3.30
N ALA A 39 11.86 17.99 4.47
CA ALA A 39 11.63 19.43 4.60
C ALA A 39 12.66 20.24 3.82
N GLU A 40 13.93 19.86 3.89
CA GLU A 40 14.99 20.51 3.13
C GLU A 40 14.81 20.33 1.62
N GLU A 41 14.49 19.12 1.20
CA GLU A 41 14.31 18.78 -0.22
C GLU A 41 13.21 19.62 -0.87
N TYR A 42 12.12 19.87 -0.13
CA TYR A 42 10.95 20.58 -0.65
C TYR A 42 10.85 22.04 -0.22
N ASP A 43 11.85 22.51 0.53
CA ASP A 43 11.89 23.88 1.05
C ASP A 43 10.61 24.26 1.81
N VAL A 44 10.23 23.41 2.74
CA VAL A 44 9.10 23.59 3.64
C VAL A 44 9.54 23.31 5.07
N SER A 45 8.65 23.60 6.05
CA SER A 45 8.97 23.32 7.44
C SER A 45 8.85 21.81 7.74
N ARG A 46 9.62 21.37 8.74
CA ARG A 46 9.54 20.00 9.23
C ARG A 46 8.11 19.67 9.70
N GLN A 47 7.45 20.63 10.36
CA GLN A 47 6.08 20.46 10.83
C GLN A 47 5.11 20.26 9.68
N ALA A 48 5.30 20.98 8.57
CA ALA A 48 4.46 20.82 7.37
C ALA A 48 4.59 19.41 6.80
N VAL A 49 5.80 18.85 6.78
CA VAL A 49 6.02 17.46 6.33
C VAL A 49 5.32 16.48 7.27
N TYR A 50 5.51 16.66 8.57
CA TYR A 50 4.88 15.81 9.59
C TYR A 50 3.36 15.80 9.42
N ASP A 51 2.75 16.98 9.33
CA ASP A 51 1.30 17.10 9.20
C ASP A 51 0.78 16.45 7.91
N ASN A 52 1.50 16.62 6.80
CA ASN A 52 1.15 16.01 5.53
C ASN A 52 1.17 14.48 5.63
N ILE A 53 2.24 13.92 6.18
CA ILE A 53 2.39 12.46 6.33
C ILE A 53 1.30 11.91 7.24
N LYS A 54 1.04 12.57 8.37
CA LYS A 54 0.00 12.13 9.31
C LYS A 54 -1.40 12.16 8.69
N ARG A 55 -1.69 13.22 7.93
CA ARG A 55 -2.97 13.32 7.21
C ARG A 55 -3.10 12.24 6.16
N THR A 56 -2.02 11.98 5.43
CA THR A 56 -2.01 10.92 4.41
C THR A 56 -2.21 9.55 5.03
N GLU A 57 -1.55 9.26 6.14
CA GLU A 57 -1.75 7.99 6.87
C GLU A 57 -3.21 7.83 7.30
N ALA A 58 -3.82 8.90 7.81
CA ALA A 58 -5.22 8.86 8.21
C ALA A 58 -6.15 8.62 7.01
N MET A 59 -5.86 9.22 5.87
CA MET A 59 -6.62 8.98 4.63
C MET A 59 -6.52 7.52 4.18
N LEU A 60 -5.33 6.94 4.23
CA LEU A 60 -5.12 5.54 3.86
C LEU A 60 -5.89 4.59 4.78
N GLU A 61 -5.89 4.88 6.09
CA GLU A 61 -6.67 4.10 7.06
C GLU A 61 -8.16 4.18 6.76
N GLU A 62 -8.65 5.36 6.41
CA GLU A 62 -10.06 5.56 6.10
C GLU A 62 -10.45 4.83 4.81
N TYR A 63 -9.62 4.90 3.77
CA TYR A 63 -9.86 4.17 2.53
C TYR A 63 -9.90 2.67 2.77
N GLU A 64 -8.94 2.16 3.53
CA GLU A 64 -8.90 0.73 3.83
C GLU A 64 -10.11 0.30 4.66
N ALA A 65 -10.52 1.10 5.65
CA ALA A 65 -11.69 0.80 6.47
C ALA A 65 -12.97 0.68 5.64
N LYS A 66 -13.08 1.50 4.60
CA LYS A 66 -14.27 1.54 3.74
C LYS A 66 -14.22 0.51 2.62
N LEU A 67 -13.06 0.33 1.99
CA LEU A 67 -12.94 -0.45 0.75
C LEU A 67 -12.36 -1.84 0.97
N LEU A 68 -11.56 -2.03 2.02
CA LEU A 68 -10.96 -3.30 2.40
C LEU A 68 -10.14 -3.96 1.28
N LEU A 69 -9.52 -3.16 0.40
CA LEU A 69 -8.78 -3.73 -0.73
C LEU A 69 -7.57 -4.52 -0.28
N PHE A 70 -6.84 -4.04 0.72
CA PHE A 70 -5.69 -4.75 1.26
C PHE A 70 -6.11 -6.04 1.96
N GLU A 71 -7.14 -5.98 2.81
CA GLU A 71 -7.65 -7.15 3.51
C GLU A 71 -8.13 -8.21 2.53
N LYS A 72 -8.90 -7.81 1.52
CA LYS A 72 -9.40 -8.72 0.48
C LYS A 72 -8.27 -9.34 -0.31
N PHE A 73 -7.23 -8.55 -0.60
CA PHE A 73 -6.04 -9.05 -1.28
C PHE A 73 -5.35 -10.14 -0.45
N GLN A 74 -5.18 -9.91 0.84
CA GLN A 74 -4.56 -10.90 1.74
C GLN A 74 -5.37 -12.19 1.78
N GLN A 75 -6.69 -12.09 1.91
CA GLN A 75 -7.58 -13.25 1.94
C GLN A 75 -7.53 -14.02 0.62
N ARG A 76 -7.60 -13.31 -0.49
CA ARG A 76 -7.55 -13.92 -1.82
C ARG A 76 -6.21 -14.61 -2.06
N SER A 77 -5.10 -13.96 -1.71
CA SER A 77 -3.76 -14.54 -1.85
C SER A 77 -3.60 -15.82 -1.04
N THR A 78 -4.14 -15.85 0.18
CA THR A 78 -4.10 -17.03 1.03
C THR A 78 -4.89 -18.18 0.41
N LEU A 79 -6.09 -17.88 -0.08
CA LEU A 79 -6.94 -18.90 -0.71
C LEU A 79 -6.34 -19.44 -2.00
N LEU A 80 -5.77 -18.55 -2.83
CA LEU A 80 -5.10 -18.96 -4.05
C LEU A 80 -3.88 -19.85 -3.76
N GLN A 81 -3.12 -19.52 -2.73
CA GLN A 81 -1.96 -20.33 -2.34
C GLN A 81 -2.39 -21.72 -1.89
N ARG A 82 -3.46 -21.81 -1.09
CA ARG A 82 -4.01 -23.10 -0.66
C ARG A 82 -4.54 -23.91 -1.85
N LEU A 83 -5.17 -23.23 -2.79
CA LEU A 83 -5.69 -23.88 -3.98
C LEU A 83 -4.57 -24.47 -4.85
N LYS A 84 -3.43 -23.78 -4.93
CA LYS A 84 -2.27 -24.27 -5.68
C LYS A 84 -1.66 -25.55 -5.07
N GLU A 85 -1.92 -25.81 -3.79
CA GLU A 85 -1.45 -27.03 -3.12
C GLU A 85 -2.31 -28.24 -3.41
N GLU A 86 -3.47 -28.05 -4.02
CA GLU A 86 -4.36 -29.13 -4.42
C GLU A 86 -3.94 -29.77 -5.75
N GLU A 87 -4.39 -30.98 -6.00
CA GLU A 87 -4.23 -31.61 -7.31
C GLU A 87 -5.22 -30.96 -8.29
N LEU A 88 -4.68 -30.28 -9.29
CA LEU A 88 -5.47 -29.50 -10.22
C LEU A 88 -5.24 -29.94 -11.65
N SER A 89 -6.29 -29.86 -12.49
CA SER A 89 -6.16 -30.03 -13.93
C SER A 89 -5.36 -28.85 -14.51
N SER A 90 -4.83 -29.04 -15.71
CA SER A 90 -4.13 -27.98 -16.44
C SER A 90 -5.03 -26.76 -16.64
N SER A 91 -6.31 -26.99 -16.93
CA SER A 91 -7.28 -25.89 -17.08
C SER A 91 -7.45 -25.10 -15.80
N ALA A 92 -7.52 -25.78 -14.66
CA ALA A 92 -7.64 -25.11 -13.35
C ALA A 92 -6.40 -24.29 -13.03
N GLU A 93 -5.22 -24.84 -13.32
CA GLU A 93 -3.96 -24.11 -13.10
C GLU A 93 -3.88 -22.83 -13.93
N GLU A 94 -4.32 -22.90 -15.19
CA GLU A 94 -4.36 -21.74 -16.08
C GLU A 94 -5.30 -20.66 -15.55
N LEU A 95 -6.48 -21.06 -15.06
CA LEU A 95 -7.45 -20.11 -14.48
C LEU A 95 -6.92 -19.44 -13.23
N ILE A 96 -6.22 -20.17 -12.37
CA ILE A 96 -5.58 -19.62 -11.19
C ILE A 96 -4.53 -18.59 -11.58
N ALA A 97 -3.70 -18.91 -12.60
CA ALA A 97 -2.69 -17.98 -13.09
C ALA A 97 -3.33 -16.68 -13.60
N GLU A 98 -4.47 -16.79 -14.28
CA GLU A 98 -5.21 -15.63 -14.76
C GLU A 98 -5.78 -14.81 -13.61
N LEU A 99 -6.32 -15.47 -12.57
CA LEU A 99 -6.82 -14.77 -11.37
C LEU A 99 -5.70 -13.99 -10.68
N GLU A 100 -4.52 -14.57 -10.60
CA GLU A 100 -3.38 -13.91 -9.97
C GLU A 100 -2.93 -12.66 -10.73
N LYS A 101 -3.11 -12.62 -12.03
CA LYS A 101 -2.77 -11.44 -12.85
C LYS A 101 -3.68 -10.26 -12.60
N LEU A 102 -4.85 -10.48 -12.02
CA LEU A 102 -5.79 -9.40 -11.70
C LEU A 102 -5.38 -8.62 -10.45
N ASP A 103 -4.45 -9.14 -9.67
CA ASP A 103 -3.97 -8.51 -8.44
C ASP A 103 -2.64 -7.68 -8.67
#